data_7f846b690c12807bae97a2fe8a993504
#
_entry.id   7f846b690c12807bae97a2fe8a993504
#
_cell.length_a   1.000
_cell.length_b   1.000
_cell.length_c   1.000
_cell.angle_alpha   90.00
_cell.angle_beta   90.00
_cell.angle_gamma   90.00
#
_symmetry.space_group_name_H-M   'P 1'
#
loop_
_entity.id
_entity.type
_entity.pdbx_description
1 polymer ?
#
loop_
_entity_poly.entity_id
_entity_poly.type
_entity_poly.pdbx_seq_one_letter_code
_entity_poly.pdbx_strand_id
1 'polypeptide(L)'
;MEYMLFICTDSTAPTTEPTVHTIDEWVAETTEGGTRRHGDRLRPANDATTVKLRGGQLSVTAGPFAETTEWIAGYDVIECGDLDAAIEIAARHPMAQLGQIEIRPMWPIE
;
A
#
# COMPACT_ATOMS: atom_id res chain seq x y z
N MET A 1 14.72 8.64 5.47
CA MET A 1 14.59 7.26 4.96
C MET A 1 13.24 7.06 4.32
N GLU A 2 13.19 6.36 3.20
CA GLU A 2 11.93 6.08 2.52
C GLU A 2 11.33 4.76 2.97
N TYR A 3 10.01 4.73 3.00
CA TYR A 3 9.22 3.54 3.33
C TYR A 3 8.14 3.35 2.28
N MET A 4 7.89 2.09 1.93
CA MET A 4 6.74 1.72 1.11
C MET A 4 5.60 1.35 2.03
N LEU A 5 4.44 1.95 1.81
CA LEU A 5 3.20 1.55 2.47
C LEU A 5 2.38 0.74 1.48
N PHE A 6 2.12 -0.53 1.78
CA PHE A 6 1.18 -1.34 1.03
C PHE A 6 -0.18 -1.22 1.69
N ILE A 7 -1.13 -0.66 0.96
CA ILE A 7 -2.51 -0.48 1.44
C ILE A 7 -3.26 -1.73 1.07
N CYS A 8 -3.64 -2.52 2.08
CA CYS A 8 -4.19 -3.86 1.85
C CYS A 8 -5.63 -3.96 2.35
N THR A 9 -6.41 -4.81 1.69
CA THR A 9 -7.72 -5.19 2.20
C THR A 9 -7.55 -6.15 3.38
N ASP A 10 -8.56 -6.24 4.22
CA ASP A 10 -8.60 -7.17 5.34
C ASP A 10 -10.06 -7.58 5.56
N SER A 11 -10.38 -8.82 5.22
CA SER A 11 -11.74 -9.34 5.30
C SER A 11 -12.26 -9.42 6.75
N THR A 12 -11.36 -9.33 7.74
CA THR A 12 -11.74 -9.34 9.16
C THR A 12 -11.93 -7.93 9.73
N ALA A 13 -11.63 -6.89 8.96
CA ALA A 13 -11.76 -5.52 9.43
C ALA A 13 -13.24 -5.14 9.60
N PRO A 14 -13.56 -4.32 10.60
CA PRO A 14 -14.94 -3.85 10.79
C PRO A 14 -15.35 -2.94 9.64
N THR A 15 -16.66 -2.91 9.33
CA THR A 15 -17.22 -2.11 8.25
C THR A 15 -17.73 -0.74 8.72
N THR A 16 -17.27 -0.30 9.89
CA THR A 16 -17.65 1.00 10.46
C THR A 16 -16.90 2.14 9.77
N GLU A 17 -17.51 3.34 9.79
CA GLU A 17 -16.84 4.52 9.25
C GLU A 17 -15.54 4.80 10.01
N PRO A 18 -14.47 5.17 9.30
CA PRO A 18 -13.22 5.52 9.97
C PRO A 18 -13.37 6.78 10.81
N THR A 19 -12.71 6.78 11.97
CA THR A 19 -12.70 7.92 12.89
C THR A 19 -11.46 8.78 12.74
N VAL A 20 -10.61 8.44 11.77
CA VAL A 20 -9.42 9.18 11.39
C VAL A 20 -9.71 10.06 10.18
N HIS A 21 -8.68 10.60 9.57
CA HIS A 21 -8.82 11.42 8.36
C HIS A 21 -9.50 10.67 7.21
N THR A 22 -10.17 11.41 6.32
CA THR A 22 -10.56 10.86 5.03
C THR A 22 -9.31 10.65 4.20
N ILE A 23 -9.43 9.87 3.10
CA ILE A 23 -8.27 9.66 2.22
C ILE A 23 -7.79 10.99 1.61
N ASP A 24 -8.71 11.88 1.24
CA ASP A 24 -8.33 13.19 0.68
C ASP A 24 -7.59 14.04 1.70
N GLU A 25 -8.02 14.04 2.96
CA GLU A 25 -7.35 14.75 4.04
C GLU A 25 -5.95 14.18 4.29
N TRP A 26 -5.83 12.87 4.32
CA TRP A 26 -4.54 12.21 4.55
C TRP A 26 -3.55 12.52 3.42
N VAL A 27 -4.01 12.43 2.17
CA VAL A 27 -3.18 12.75 1.00
C VAL A 27 -2.74 14.21 1.03
N ALA A 28 -3.66 15.13 1.32
CA ALA A 28 -3.35 16.55 1.39
C ALA A 28 -2.32 16.85 2.48
N GLU A 29 -2.53 16.33 3.68
CA GLU A 29 -1.64 16.53 4.82
C GLU A 29 -0.23 16.01 4.54
N THR A 30 -0.12 14.79 4.04
CA THR A 30 1.18 14.18 3.79
C THR A 30 1.89 14.78 2.59
N THR A 31 1.16 15.24 1.60
CA THR A 31 1.72 15.90 0.41
C THR A 31 2.23 17.30 0.77
N GLU A 32 1.46 18.09 1.51
CA GLU A 32 1.87 19.44 1.94
C GLU A 32 3.11 19.39 2.83
N GLY A 33 3.17 18.41 3.71
CA GLY A 33 4.34 18.22 4.59
C GLY A 33 5.58 17.71 3.88
N GLY A 34 5.48 17.37 2.59
CA GLY A 34 6.60 16.81 1.83
C GLY A 34 6.92 15.37 2.20
N THR A 35 6.10 14.74 3.00
CA THR A 35 6.29 13.36 3.45
C THR A 35 5.94 12.35 2.36
N ARG A 36 4.80 12.56 1.70
CA ARG A 36 4.34 11.67 0.63
C ARG A 36 5.07 12.02 -0.67
N ARG A 37 5.79 11.05 -1.21
CA ARG A 37 6.53 11.22 -2.47
C ARG A 37 5.69 10.84 -3.67
N HIS A 38 4.99 9.71 -3.57
CA HIS A 38 4.19 9.17 -4.65
C HIS A 38 3.24 8.13 -4.08
N GLY A 39 2.10 7.94 -4.72
CA GLY A 39 1.18 6.88 -4.36
C GLY A 39 -0.04 6.88 -5.26
N ASP A 40 -0.64 5.71 -5.41
CA ASP A 40 -1.83 5.52 -6.20
C ASP A 40 -2.67 4.37 -5.69
N ARG A 41 -3.94 4.38 -6.06
CA ARG A 41 -4.82 3.24 -5.92
C ARG A 41 -4.57 2.30 -7.10
N LEU A 42 -4.61 1.01 -6.84
CA LEU A 42 -4.50 -0.01 -7.89
C LEU A 42 -5.90 -0.46 -8.32
N ARG A 43 -6.01 -0.90 -9.56
CA ARG A 43 -7.23 -1.56 -10.02
C ARG A 43 -7.39 -2.88 -9.28
N PRO A 44 -8.61 -3.45 -9.23
CA PRO A 44 -8.85 -4.69 -8.50
C PRO A 44 -7.94 -5.83 -8.94
N ALA A 45 -7.73 -6.79 -8.04
CA ALA A 45 -6.83 -7.91 -8.28
C ALA A 45 -7.16 -8.73 -9.53
N ASN A 46 -8.42 -8.77 -9.96
CA ASN A 46 -8.79 -9.48 -11.18
C ASN A 46 -8.29 -8.78 -12.45
N ASP A 47 -7.80 -7.55 -12.36
CA ASP A 47 -7.14 -6.85 -13.46
C ASP A 47 -5.62 -7.08 -13.46
N ALA A 48 -5.11 -7.88 -12.55
CA ALA A 48 -3.68 -8.15 -12.46
C ALA A 48 -3.22 -9.09 -13.57
N THR A 49 -1.95 -8.97 -13.92
CA THR A 49 -1.28 -9.87 -14.86
C THR A 49 0.02 -10.32 -14.21
N THR A 50 0.25 -11.60 -14.18
CA THR A 50 1.47 -12.18 -13.61
C THR A 50 2.36 -12.72 -14.73
N VAL A 51 3.63 -12.35 -14.70
CA VAL A 51 4.61 -12.74 -15.71
C VAL A 51 5.70 -13.58 -15.05
N LYS A 52 6.01 -14.73 -15.66
CA LYS A 52 7.11 -15.58 -15.23
C LYS A 52 7.96 -15.95 -16.43
N LEU A 53 9.25 -16.00 -16.24
CA LEU A 53 10.19 -16.49 -17.25
C LEU A 53 11.00 -17.61 -16.60
N ARG A 54 10.78 -18.84 -17.05
CA ARG A 54 11.42 -20.04 -16.51
C ARG A 54 12.01 -20.86 -17.65
N GLY A 55 13.31 -21.16 -17.57
CA GLY A 55 13.97 -21.93 -18.61
C GLY A 55 13.82 -21.37 -20.01
N GLY A 56 13.82 -20.05 -20.14
CA GLY A 56 13.61 -19.37 -21.41
C GLY A 56 12.14 -19.30 -21.87
N GLN A 57 11.22 -19.83 -21.05
CA GLN A 57 9.78 -19.79 -21.39
C GLN A 57 9.05 -18.70 -20.66
N LEU A 58 8.35 -17.87 -21.41
CA LEU A 58 7.52 -16.79 -20.87
C LEU A 58 6.13 -17.32 -20.55
N SER A 59 5.67 -17.09 -19.33
CA SER A 59 4.31 -17.39 -18.89
C SER A 59 3.63 -16.09 -18.48
N VAL A 60 2.49 -15.82 -19.08
CA VAL A 60 1.67 -14.64 -18.76
C VAL A 60 0.30 -15.13 -18.33
N THR A 61 -0.07 -14.84 -17.09
CA THR A 61 -1.30 -15.35 -16.49
C THR A 61 -2.15 -14.18 -16.01
N ALA A 62 -3.46 -14.22 -16.27
CA ALA A 62 -4.39 -13.26 -15.70
C ALA A 62 -4.55 -13.55 -14.20
N GLY A 63 -4.56 -12.48 -13.41
CA GLY A 63 -4.70 -12.56 -11.97
C GLY A 63 -3.39 -12.35 -11.22
N PRO A 64 -3.48 -12.22 -9.88
CA PRO A 64 -2.30 -11.99 -9.05
C PRO A 64 -1.45 -13.26 -8.93
N PHE A 65 -0.18 -13.08 -8.50
CA PHE A 65 0.77 -14.18 -8.37
C PHE A 65 0.38 -15.20 -7.30
N ALA A 66 -0.44 -14.80 -6.34
CA ALA A 66 -0.90 -15.69 -5.26
C ALA A 66 -2.40 -15.55 -5.08
N GLU A 67 -3.09 -16.67 -4.88
CA GLU A 67 -4.50 -16.66 -4.50
C GLU A 67 -4.58 -16.32 -3.02
N THR A 68 -5.30 -15.25 -2.70
CA THR A 68 -5.49 -14.80 -1.33
C THR A 68 -6.81 -14.04 -1.24
N THR A 69 -7.36 -13.97 -0.05
CA THR A 69 -8.55 -13.15 0.23
C THR A 69 -8.17 -11.70 0.55
N GLU A 70 -6.88 -11.44 0.74
CA GLU A 70 -6.36 -10.11 1.04
C GLU A 70 -5.57 -9.60 -0.16
N TRP A 71 -5.83 -8.36 -0.57
CA TRP A 71 -5.27 -7.77 -1.77
C TRP A 71 -4.56 -6.47 -1.46
N ILE A 72 -3.50 -6.21 -2.21
CA ILE A 72 -2.88 -4.88 -2.21
C ILE A 72 -3.76 -3.98 -3.07
N ALA A 73 -4.43 -3.03 -2.42
CA ALA A 73 -5.37 -2.11 -3.08
C ALA A 73 -4.72 -0.79 -3.51
N GLY A 74 -3.53 -0.50 -3.01
CA GLY A 74 -2.80 0.71 -3.33
C GLY A 74 -1.45 0.75 -2.66
N TYR A 75 -0.72 1.81 -2.92
CA TYR A 75 0.59 2.01 -2.29
C TYR A 75 0.90 3.48 -2.11
N ASP A 76 1.78 3.77 -1.17
CA ASP A 76 2.35 5.10 -0.99
C ASP A 76 3.82 4.97 -0.65
N VAL A 77 4.64 5.86 -1.20
CA VAL A 77 6.03 6.01 -0.83
C VAL A 77 6.15 7.25 0.02
N ILE A 78 6.65 7.10 1.25
CA ILE A 78 6.81 8.21 2.18
C ILE A 78 8.27 8.37 2.61
N GLU A 79 8.65 9.60 2.91
CA GLU A 79 9.96 9.94 3.47
C GLU A 79 9.76 10.45 4.89
N CYS A 80 10.40 9.81 5.87
CA CYS A 80 10.32 10.24 7.26
C CYS A 80 11.56 9.80 8.04
N GLY A 81 11.64 10.21 9.30
CA GLY A 81 12.83 10.01 10.09
C GLY A 81 13.13 8.57 10.48
N ASP A 82 12.09 7.82 10.85
CA ASP A 82 12.26 6.45 11.35
C ASP A 82 10.94 5.67 11.23
N LEU A 83 10.98 4.40 11.64
CA LEU A 83 9.81 3.53 11.61
C LEU A 83 8.67 4.05 12.49
N ASP A 84 8.96 4.60 13.65
CA ASP A 84 7.92 5.13 14.53
C ASP A 84 7.16 6.27 13.85
N ALA A 85 7.86 7.14 13.12
CA ALA A 85 7.22 8.20 12.33
C ALA A 85 6.37 7.60 11.21
N ALA A 86 6.85 6.57 10.53
CA ALA A 86 6.09 5.87 9.48
C ALA A 86 4.81 5.24 10.06
N ILE A 87 4.89 4.65 11.24
CA ILE A 87 3.73 4.07 11.92
C ILE A 87 2.68 5.14 12.22
N GLU A 88 3.09 6.30 12.74
CA GLU A 88 2.17 7.39 13.01
C GLU A 88 1.47 7.89 11.75
N ILE A 89 2.22 8.02 10.67
CA ILE A 89 1.68 8.45 9.38
C ILE A 89 0.66 7.42 8.86
N ALA A 90 1.02 6.14 8.87
CA ALA A 90 0.13 5.06 8.42
C ALA A 90 -1.14 4.95 9.28
N ALA A 91 -1.01 5.15 10.60
CA ALA A 91 -2.14 5.04 11.53
C ALA A 91 -3.23 6.07 11.25
N ARG A 92 -2.89 7.20 10.62
CA ARG A 92 -3.87 8.22 10.25
C ARG A 92 -4.57 7.97 8.91
N HIS A 93 -4.09 7.00 8.15
CA HIS A 93 -4.72 6.60 6.88
C HIS A 93 -6.01 5.84 7.20
N PRO A 94 -7.12 6.14 6.51
CA PRO A 94 -8.39 5.45 6.79
C PRO A 94 -8.32 3.94 6.62
N MET A 95 -7.48 3.42 5.73
CA MET A 95 -7.33 1.99 5.54
C MET A 95 -6.62 1.28 6.69
N ALA A 96 -6.02 2.02 7.63
CA ALA A 96 -5.54 1.39 8.87
C ALA A 96 -6.72 0.84 9.69
N GLN A 97 -7.91 1.43 9.57
CA GLN A 97 -9.13 0.95 10.21
C GLN A 97 -9.95 0.01 9.32
N LEU A 98 -10.01 0.30 8.02
CA LEU A 98 -10.87 -0.45 7.09
C LEU A 98 -10.16 -1.64 6.44
N GLY A 99 -8.86 -1.73 6.60
CA GLY A 99 -8.03 -2.81 6.09
C GLY A 99 -6.80 -2.94 6.94
N GLN A 100 -5.65 -2.99 6.28
CA GLN A 100 -4.37 -3.01 6.98
C GLN A 100 -3.30 -2.36 6.10
N ILE A 101 -2.25 -1.86 6.74
CA ILE A 101 -1.15 -1.23 6.02
C ILE A 101 0.15 -1.94 6.41
N GLU A 102 0.84 -2.49 5.42
CA GLU A 102 2.15 -3.07 5.62
C GLU A 102 3.21 -2.02 5.32
N ILE A 103 4.13 -1.81 6.23
CA ILE A 103 5.22 -0.83 6.09
C ILE A 103 6.51 -1.59 5.79
N ARG A 104 7.17 -1.25 4.68
CA ARG A 104 8.44 -1.86 4.30
C ARG A 104 9.49 -0.77 4.09
N PRO A 105 10.58 -0.78 4.86
CA PRO A 105 11.69 0.16 4.60
C PRO A 105 12.26 -0.09 3.21
N MET A 106 12.58 0.98 2.50
CA MET A 106 13.29 0.86 1.25
C MET A 106 14.73 0.43 1.52
N TRP A 107 15.25 -0.39 0.63
CA TRP A 107 16.64 -0.81 0.65
C TRP A 107 17.28 -0.43 -0.68
N PRO A 108 17.81 0.80 -0.79
CA PRO A 108 18.34 1.25 -2.06
C PRO A 108 19.42 0.35 -2.60
N ILE A 109 19.37 0.12 -3.91
CA ILE A 109 20.41 -0.62 -4.63
C ILE A 109 21.57 0.35 -4.85
N GLU A 110 22.76 -0.04 -4.43
CA GLU A 110 23.98 0.76 -4.56
C GLU A 110 24.74 0.42 -5.83
#